data_866bfa1875adc66423be2971127be4fd
#
_entry.id   866bfa1875adc66423be2971127be4fd
#
_cell.length_a   1.000
_cell.length_b   1.000
_cell.length_c   1.000
_cell.angle_alpha   90.00
_cell.angle_beta   90.00
_cell.angle_gamma   90.00
#
_symmetry.space_group_name_H-M   'P 1'
#
loop_
_entity.id
_entity.type
_entity.pdbx_description
1 polymer ?
#
loop_
_entity_poly.entity_id
_entity_poly.type
_entity_poly.pdbx_seq_one_letter_code
_entity_poly.pdbx_strand_id
1 'polypeptide(L)'
;MPILMLMAKAPWPGMAKTRLVPPYSRHQAAEVAEILLRLSVDLCAQHWAGELVIAGWPDTDHRIFSELEKQYQVTLVDQSKGDLG
;
A
#
# COMPACT_ATOMS: atom_id res chain seq x y z
N MET A 1 6.31 3.67 21.72
CA MET A 1 6.75 2.64 20.76
C MET A 1 7.11 3.28 19.44
N PRO A 2 8.21 2.90 18.84
CA PRO A 2 8.54 3.45 17.53
C PRO A 2 7.51 3.01 16.47
N ILE A 3 7.29 3.88 15.52
CA ILE A 3 6.31 3.67 14.43
C ILE A 3 7.06 3.62 13.11
N LEU A 4 6.80 2.61 12.32
CA LEU A 4 7.27 2.55 10.94
C LEU A 4 6.12 2.92 10.02
N MET A 5 6.30 3.96 9.22
CA MET A 5 5.27 4.38 8.27
C MET A 5 5.67 3.97 6.86
N LEU A 6 4.79 3.23 6.20
CA LEU A 6 4.97 2.81 4.82
C LEU A 6 4.03 3.63 3.93
N MET A 7 4.61 4.40 3.00
CA MET A 7 3.82 5.18 2.05
C MET A 7 3.46 4.28 0.87
N ALA A 8 2.18 4.20 0.55
CA ALA A 8 1.70 3.29 -0.49
C ALA A 8 0.68 3.94 -1.39
N LYS A 9 0.88 3.77 -2.71
CA LYS A 9 -0.09 4.22 -3.69
C LYS A 9 -1.11 3.10 -3.90
N ALA A 10 -2.41 3.47 -3.92
CA ALA A 10 -3.47 2.49 -4.16
C ALA A 10 -3.28 1.85 -5.54
N PRO A 11 -3.33 0.51 -5.64
CA PRO A 11 -3.02 -0.17 -6.89
C PRO A 11 -4.22 -0.22 -7.85
N TRP A 12 -4.80 0.95 -8.14
CA TRP A 12 -5.89 1.05 -9.11
C TRP A 12 -5.34 0.95 -10.53
N PRO A 13 -6.06 0.27 -11.45
CA PRO A 13 -5.66 0.25 -12.86
C PRO A 13 -5.57 1.67 -13.43
N GLY A 14 -4.48 1.93 -14.16
CA GLY A 14 -4.23 3.25 -14.72
C GLY A 14 -3.56 4.24 -13.77
N MET A 15 -3.40 3.88 -12.52
CA MET A 15 -2.80 4.72 -11.49
C MET A 15 -1.46 4.20 -11.01
N ALA A 16 -1.35 2.87 -10.86
CA ALA A 16 -0.18 2.22 -10.29
C ALA A 16 0.66 1.59 -11.39
N LYS A 17 1.98 1.66 -11.26
CA LYS A 17 2.93 1.02 -12.16
C LYS A 17 2.69 1.35 -13.63
N THR A 18 2.38 2.61 -13.93
CA THR A 18 2.06 3.07 -15.28
C THR A 18 3.21 2.88 -16.27
N ARG A 19 4.45 2.81 -15.77
CA ARG A 19 5.62 2.56 -16.62
C ARG A 19 5.65 1.15 -17.21
N LEU A 20 4.84 0.23 -16.68
CA LEU A 20 4.72 -1.12 -17.21
C LEU A 20 3.76 -1.20 -18.40
N VAL A 21 3.07 -0.12 -18.73
CA VAL A 21 2.13 -0.07 -19.86
C VAL A 21 2.77 0.74 -20.99
N PRO A 22 2.88 0.23 -22.25
CA PRO A 22 2.95 -1.17 -22.57
C PRO A 22 4.26 -1.81 -22.14
N PRO A 23 4.43 -3.13 -22.21
CA PRO A 23 3.56 -4.12 -22.87
C PRO A 23 2.45 -4.68 -22.00
N TYR A 24 2.44 -4.39 -20.70
CA TYR A 24 1.40 -4.89 -19.81
C TYR A 24 0.16 -4.02 -19.90
N SER A 25 -1.02 -4.61 -19.65
CA SER A 25 -2.25 -3.84 -19.53
C SER A 25 -2.27 -3.08 -18.20
N ARG A 26 -3.20 -2.13 -18.09
CA ARG A 26 -3.38 -1.40 -16.83
C ARG A 26 -3.74 -2.34 -15.69
N HIS A 27 -4.57 -3.35 -15.96
CA HIS A 27 -4.95 -4.33 -14.93
C HIS A 27 -3.77 -5.19 -14.51
N GLN A 28 -2.94 -5.62 -15.45
CA GLN A 28 -1.74 -6.39 -15.14
C GLN A 28 -0.75 -5.56 -14.31
N ALA A 29 -0.57 -4.31 -14.66
CA ALA A 29 0.29 -3.41 -13.91
C ALA A 29 -0.23 -3.21 -12.48
N ALA A 30 -1.55 -3.08 -12.33
CA ALA A 30 -2.18 -2.95 -11.01
C ALA A 30 -2.01 -4.22 -10.18
N GLU A 31 -2.09 -5.40 -10.80
CA GLU A 31 -1.84 -6.67 -10.11
C GLU A 31 -0.41 -6.76 -9.59
N VAL A 32 0.55 -6.33 -10.40
CA VAL A 32 1.96 -6.29 -9.98
C VAL A 32 2.12 -5.36 -8.78
N ALA A 33 1.50 -4.18 -8.85
CA ALA A 33 1.56 -3.22 -7.74
C ALA A 33 0.97 -3.80 -6.46
N GLU A 34 -0.13 -4.55 -6.56
CA GLU A 34 -0.75 -5.19 -5.41
C GLU A 34 0.17 -6.25 -4.80
N ILE A 35 0.78 -7.07 -5.63
CA ILE A 35 1.73 -8.10 -5.16
C ILE A 35 2.91 -7.46 -4.46
N LEU A 36 3.49 -6.41 -5.04
CA LEU A 36 4.64 -5.73 -4.46
C LEU A 36 4.28 -5.09 -3.11
N LEU A 37 3.09 -4.51 -3.02
CA LEU A 37 2.64 -3.92 -1.76
C LEU A 37 2.49 -4.99 -0.68
N ARG A 38 1.89 -6.14 -1.00
CA ARG A 38 1.75 -7.24 -0.04
C ARG A 38 3.11 -7.74 0.43
N LEU A 39 4.06 -7.91 -0.49
CA LEU A 39 5.40 -8.34 -0.13
C LEU A 39 6.11 -7.33 0.76
N SER A 40 5.95 -6.04 0.46
CA SER A 40 6.57 -4.97 1.24
C SER A 40 6.04 -4.97 2.68
N VAL A 41 4.72 -5.08 2.84
CA VAL A 41 4.10 -5.11 4.16
C VAL A 41 4.50 -6.36 4.92
N ASP A 42 4.54 -7.50 4.24
CA ASP A 42 4.96 -8.75 4.86
C ASP A 42 6.39 -8.67 5.40
N LEU A 43 7.30 -8.14 4.61
CA LEU A 43 8.68 -7.96 5.04
C LEU A 43 8.78 -7.00 6.24
N CYS A 44 8.05 -5.90 6.19
CA CYS A 44 8.03 -4.94 7.29
C CYS A 44 7.48 -5.60 8.56
N ALA A 45 6.40 -6.36 8.44
CA ALA A 45 5.78 -7.02 9.58
C ALA A 45 6.70 -8.06 10.22
N GLN A 46 7.50 -8.75 9.39
CA GLN A 46 8.44 -9.76 9.89
C GLN A 46 9.63 -9.16 10.63
N HIS A 47 10.05 -7.97 10.25
CA HIS A 47 11.29 -7.38 10.73
C HIS A 47 11.10 -6.16 11.63
N TRP A 48 9.86 -5.75 11.87
CA TRP A 48 9.56 -4.59 12.68
C TRP A 48 8.70 -4.98 13.87
N ALA A 49 9.20 -4.73 15.07
CA ALA A 49 8.52 -5.13 16.30
C ALA A 49 7.56 -4.07 16.84
N GLY A 50 7.58 -2.87 16.29
CA GLY A 50 6.73 -1.76 16.74
C GLY A 50 5.44 -1.65 15.94
N GLU A 51 4.79 -0.49 16.03
CA GLU A 51 3.58 -0.22 15.26
C GLU A 51 3.91 0.01 13.79
N LEU A 52 3.10 -0.55 12.92
CA LEU A 52 3.23 -0.38 11.47
C LEU A 52 2.03 0.41 10.96
N VAL A 53 2.30 1.52 10.29
CA VAL A 53 1.27 2.39 9.71
C VAL A 53 1.44 2.41 8.20
N ILE A 54 0.33 2.24 7.48
CA ILE A 54 0.32 2.38 6.02
C ILE A 54 -0.41 3.66 5.65
N ALA A 55 0.29 4.57 4.99
CA ALA A 55 -0.28 5.81 4.49
C ALA A 55 -0.63 5.61 3.01
N GLY A 56 -1.92 5.48 2.71
CA GLY A 56 -2.42 5.19 1.37
C GLY A 56 -2.73 6.44 0.57
N TRP A 57 -2.31 6.49 -0.67
CA TRP A 57 -2.60 7.60 -1.58
C TRP A 57 -3.39 7.08 -2.80
N PRO A 58 -4.44 7.77 -3.23
CA PRO A 58 -5.00 9.01 -2.65
C PRO A 58 -5.73 8.79 -1.33
N ASP A 59 -6.13 7.58 -1.05
CA ASP A 59 -6.82 7.20 0.19
C ASP A 59 -6.61 5.71 0.43
N THR A 60 -7.33 5.13 1.38
CA THR A 60 -7.24 3.72 1.72
C THR A 60 -8.50 2.94 1.34
N ASP A 61 -9.23 3.40 0.32
CA ASP A 61 -10.48 2.76 -0.08
C ASP A 61 -10.28 1.46 -0.87
N HIS A 62 -9.12 1.28 -1.50
CA HIS A 62 -8.85 0.04 -2.22
C HIS A 62 -8.89 -1.14 -1.25
N ARG A 63 -9.52 -2.26 -1.68
CA ARG A 63 -9.70 -3.44 -0.81
C ARG A 63 -8.41 -3.97 -0.21
N ILE A 64 -7.28 -3.78 -0.89
CA ILE A 64 -6.00 -4.30 -0.39
C ILE A 64 -5.64 -3.72 0.96
N PHE A 65 -5.98 -2.46 1.22
CA PHE A 65 -5.67 -1.84 2.50
C PHE A 65 -6.44 -2.49 3.64
N SER A 66 -7.73 -2.79 3.42
CA SER A 66 -8.54 -3.53 4.39
C SER A 66 -7.97 -4.92 4.66
N GLU A 67 -7.56 -5.60 3.60
CA GLU A 67 -6.98 -6.95 3.73
C GLU A 67 -5.69 -6.92 4.53
N LEU A 68 -4.83 -5.94 4.26
CA LEU A 68 -3.57 -5.79 4.98
C LEU A 68 -3.79 -5.43 6.44
N GLU A 69 -4.78 -4.56 6.70
CA GLU A 69 -5.14 -4.20 8.07
C GLU A 69 -5.52 -5.42 8.88
N LYS A 70 -6.35 -6.30 8.31
CA LYS A 70 -6.80 -7.51 8.99
C LYS A 70 -5.70 -8.53 9.16
N GLN A 71 -4.86 -8.69 8.14
CA GLN A 71 -3.82 -9.71 8.15
C GLN A 71 -2.66 -9.37 9.06
N TYR A 72 -2.25 -8.11 9.10
CA TYR A 72 -1.04 -7.67 9.82
C TYR A 72 -1.34 -6.74 10.98
N GLN A 73 -2.60 -6.38 11.20
CA GLN A 73 -3.01 -5.48 12.27
C GLN A 73 -2.30 -4.12 12.17
N VAL A 74 -2.16 -3.62 10.95
CA VAL A 74 -1.57 -2.32 10.69
C VAL A 74 -2.60 -1.21 10.85
N THR A 75 -2.13 0.02 11.07
CA THR A 75 -2.98 1.21 11.09
C THR A 75 -2.97 1.83 9.71
N LEU A 76 -4.13 2.25 9.23
CA LEU A 76 -4.27 2.89 7.93
C LEU A 76 -4.51 4.39 8.09
N VAL A 77 -3.84 5.19 7.27
CA VAL A 77 -4.11 6.64 7.19
C VAL A 77 -4.18 7.06 5.72
N ASP A 78 -5.00 8.05 5.41
CA ASP A 78 -5.15 8.58 4.06
C ASP A 78 -4.21 9.76 3.87
N GLN A 79 -3.34 9.68 2.87
CA GLN A 79 -2.44 10.79 2.57
C GLN A 79 -3.18 12.01 2.06
N SER A 80 -4.25 11.80 1.29
CA SER A 80 -4.98 12.90 0.67
C SER A 80 -5.71 13.79 1.67
N LYS A 81 -5.88 13.33 2.91
CA LYS A 81 -6.57 14.11 3.94
C LYS A 81 -5.62 14.94 4.78
N GLY A 82 -4.42 15.09 4.33
CA GLY A 82 -3.64 16.26 4.63
C GLY A 82 -2.82 16.29 5.91
N ASP A 83 -2.90 15.28 6.74
CA ASP A 83 -2.28 15.38 8.04
C ASP A 83 -0.87 14.84 8.10
N LEU A 84 -0.30 14.53 6.96
CA LEU A 84 1.08 14.09 6.88
C LEU A 84 2.03 15.23 6.52
N GLY A 85 1.46 16.36 6.22
CA GLY A 85 2.25 17.52 5.85
C GLY A 85 2.61 18.38 7.02
#